data_5b66048ecefaebcec3d1f791548841d8
#
_entry.id   5b66048ecefaebcec3d1f791548841d8
#
_cell.length_a   1.000
_cell.length_b   1.000
_cell.length_c   1.000
_cell.angle_alpha   90.00
_cell.angle_beta   90.00
_cell.angle_gamma   90.00
#
_symmetry.space_group_name_H-M   'P 1'
#
loop_
_entity.id
_entity.type
_entity.pdbx_description
1 polymer ?
#
loop_
_entity_poly.entity_id
_entity_poly.type
_entity_poly.pdbx_seq_one_letter_code
_entity_poly.pdbx_strand_id
1 'polypeptide(L)'
;MPLYKKLNLPHTLVEEIKNCALAEMQDIQFGSMQLYFLKKPQYVLGMYLKQHYPTLPSLYNCILFYRPGDVQQELHIDCDNSEPPKLMQCAINIPILNCDDSYMEWYHGDYSTSVNAVQGKDGITRKFINLNWQQQPHLIEKVIIDVPTLVRVNVPHRVTKTTQTRGLITMRFAGNPDFNEIEKLFS
;
A
#
# COMPACT_ATOMS: atom_id res chain seq x y z
N MET A 1 7.76 2.14 18.22
CA MET A 1 7.23 3.08 17.18
C MET A 1 6.14 2.34 16.44
N PRO A 2 4.92 2.89 16.31
CA PRO A 2 3.82 2.19 15.64
C PRO A 2 4.13 1.97 14.15
N LEU A 3 3.73 0.83 13.63
CA LEU A 3 3.92 0.43 12.23
C LEU A 3 2.63 0.57 11.42
N TYR A 4 1.50 0.63 12.10
CA TYR A 4 0.19 0.82 11.48
C TYR A 4 -0.80 1.48 12.45
N LYS A 5 -1.89 2.01 11.88
CA LYS A 5 -3.08 2.50 12.60
C LYS A 5 -4.33 2.17 11.80
N LYS A 6 -5.24 1.40 12.37
CA LYS A 6 -6.57 1.16 11.78
C LYS A 6 -7.35 2.47 11.79
N LEU A 7 -7.95 2.84 10.66
CA LEU A 7 -8.67 4.09 10.47
C LEU A 7 -10.17 3.88 10.63
N ASN A 8 -10.80 4.70 11.45
CA ASN A 8 -12.24 4.68 11.64
C ASN A 8 -12.94 5.54 10.57
N LEU A 9 -12.90 5.07 9.31
CA LEU A 9 -13.65 5.71 8.22
C LEU A 9 -15.11 5.23 8.21
N PRO A 10 -16.09 6.07 7.80
CA PRO A 10 -17.49 5.66 7.68
C PRO A 10 -17.63 4.43 6.78
N HIS A 11 -18.43 3.46 7.20
CA HIS A 11 -18.67 2.24 6.43
C HIS A 11 -19.18 2.54 5.00
N THR A 12 -20.09 3.51 4.86
CA THR A 12 -20.62 3.93 3.57
C THR A 12 -19.55 4.45 2.62
N LEU A 13 -18.57 5.22 3.13
CA LEU A 13 -17.42 5.69 2.36
C LEU A 13 -16.55 4.52 1.91
N VAL A 14 -16.26 3.58 2.79
CA VAL A 14 -15.44 2.41 2.47
C VAL A 14 -16.10 1.56 1.40
N GLU A 15 -17.40 1.32 1.49
CA GLU A 15 -18.16 0.58 0.48
C GLU A 15 -18.22 1.34 -0.87
N GLU A 16 -18.34 2.67 -0.85
CA GLU A 16 -18.28 3.48 -2.08
C GLU A 16 -16.92 3.34 -2.77
N ILE A 17 -15.81 3.42 -2.00
CA ILE A 17 -14.45 3.24 -2.52
C ILE A 17 -14.29 1.84 -3.12
N LYS A 18 -14.75 0.79 -2.43
CA LYS A 18 -14.71 -0.60 -2.93
C LYS A 18 -15.49 -0.75 -4.23
N ASN A 19 -16.72 -0.23 -4.28
CA ASN A 19 -17.57 -0.30 -5.48
C ASN A 19 -16.93 0.43 -6.66
N CYS A 20 -16.35 1.61 -6.44
CA CYS A 20 -15.58 2.32 -7.46
C CYS A 20 -14.38 1.50 -7.96
N ALA A 21 -13.64 0.87 -7.06
CA ALA A 21 -12.52 0.03 -7.43
C ALA A 21 -12.95 -1.19 -8.24
N LEU A 22 -13.95 -1.92 -7.76
CA LEU A 22 -14.49 -3.10 -8.46
C LEU A 22 -15.02 -2.76 -9.85
N ALA A 23 -15.68 -1.59 -10.01
CA ALA A 23 -16.16 -1.12 -11.31
C ALA A 23 -15.00 -0.81 -12.27
N GLU A 24 -13.93 -0.15 -11.80
CA GLU A 24 -12.74 0.10 -12.64
C GLU A 24 -11.96 -1.19 -12.94
N MET A 25 -12.13 -2.25 -12.12
CA MET A 25 -11.49 -3.55 -12.32
C MET A 25 -12.18 -4.42 -13.37
N GLN A 26 -13.45 -4.17 -13.71
CA GLN A 26 -14.22 -5.02 -14.64
C GLN A 26 -13.57 -5.15 -16.02
N ASP A 27 -12.86 -4.12 -16.47
CA ASP A 27 -12.19 -4.08 -17.76
C ASP A 27 -10.74 -4.63 -17.72
N ILE A 28 -10.30 -5.13 -16.55
CA ILE A 28 -8.92 -5.57 -16.35
C ILE A 28 -8.83 -7.08 -16.54
N GLN A 29 -8.03 -7.52 -17.53
CA GLN A 29 -7.68 -8.94 -17.67
C GLN A 29 -6.60 -9.31 -16.67
N PHE A 30 -6.99 -10.03 -15.61
CA PHE A 30 -6.09 -10.46 -14.55
C PHE A 30 -5.31 -11.73 -14.95
N GLY A 31 -3.98 -11.67 -14.93
CA GLY A 31 -3.12 -12.82 -15.22
C GLY A 31 -2.05 -13.08 -14.15
N SER A 32 -1.19 -12.12 -13.91
CA SER A 32 -0.11 -12.19 -12.91
C SER A 32 -0.28 -11.07 -11.89
N MET A 33 0.58 -10.99 -10.87
CA MET A 33 0.62 -9.85 -9.96
C MET A 33 0.70 -8.54 -10.77
N GLN A 34 -0.27 -7.66 -10.58
CA GLN A 34 -0.40 -6.46 -11.39
C GLN A 34 -0.72 -5.24 -10.51
N LEU A 35 -0.24 -4.09 -10.96
CA LEU A 35 -0.45 -2.79 -10.36
C LEU A 35 -1.25 -1.93 -11.34
N TYR A 36 -2.38 -1.41 -10.87
CA TYR A 36 -3.25 -0.54 -11.67
C TYR A 36 -3.49 0.77 -10.96
N PHE A 37 -3.46 1.87 -11.71
CA PHE A 37 -3.85 3.17 -11.18
C PHE A 37 -5.37 3.35 -11.28
N LEU A 38 -6.01 3.63 -10.15
CA LEU A 38 -7.43 3.89 -10.05
C LEU A 38 -7.69 5.38 -9.76
N LYS A 39 -8.64 5.99 -10.46
CA LYS A 39 -8.94 7.42 -10.32
C LYS A 39 -10.11 7.69 -9.39
N LYS A 40 -11.21 6.94 -9.55
CA LYS A 40 -12.43 7.17 -8.77
C LYS A 40 -12.23 6.92 -7.27
N PRO A 41 -11.64 5.80 -6.83
CA PRO A 41 -11.36 5.58 -5.41
C PRO A 41 -10.49 6.68 -4.79
N GLN A 42 -9.48 7.17 -5.53
CA GLN A 42 -8.63 8.29 -5.08
C GLN A 42 -9.46 9.57 -4.89
N TYR A 43 -10.33 9.88 -5.84
CA TYR A 43 -11.17 11.07 -5.77
C TYR A 43 -12.13 11.01 -4.60
N VAL A 44 -12.84 9.88 -4.42
CA VAL A 44 -13.81 9.69 -3.32
C VAL A 44 -13.15 9.86 -1.96
N LEU A 45 -12.04 9.14 -1.70
CA LEU A 45 -11.34 9.30 -0.42
C LEU A 45 -10.73 10.69 -0.27
N GLY A 46 -10.15 11.24 -1.33
CA GLY A 46 -9.52 12.56 -1.30
C GLY A 46 -10.50 13.68 -0.94
N MET A 47 -11.72 13.65 -1.48
CA MET A 47 -12.77 14.60 -1.14
C MET A 47 -13.21 14.48 0.33
N TYR A 48 -13.41 13.25 0.81
CA TYR A 48 -13.73 13.01 2.21
C TYR A 48 -12.62 13.53 3.15
N LEU A 49 -11.37 13.19 2.88
CA LEU A 49 -10.23 13.63 3.70
C LEU A 49 -10.10 15.16 3.69
N LYS A 50 -10.26 15.81 2.56
CA LYS A 50 -10.21 17.27 2.46
C LYS A 50 -11.29 17.94 3.31
N GLN A 51 -12.47 17.35 3.38
CA GLN A 51 -13.60 17.89 4.16
C GLN A 51 -13.41 17.68 5.67
N HIS A 52 -12.95 16.50 6.11
CA HIS A 52 -12.92 16.11 7.51
C HIS A 52 -11.55 16.26 8.18
N TYR A 53 -10.49 16.28 7.37
CA TYR A 53 -9.09 16.41 7.80
C TYR A 53 -8.36 17.43 6.91
N PRO A 54 -8.73 18.72 6.94
CA PRO A 54 -8.26 19.73 5.99
C PRO A 54 -6.75 19.99 6.03
N THR A 55 -6.08 19.61 7.12
CA THR A 55 -4.63 19.70 7.29
C THR A 55 -3.85 18.50 6.73
N LEU A 56 -4.54 17.42 6.36
CA LEU A 56 -3.90 16.28 5.70
C LEU A 56 -3.40 16.69 4.31
N PRO A 57 -2.19 16.24 3.92
CA PRO A 57 -1.74 16.36 2.54
C PRO A 57 -2.70 15.63 1.59
N SER A 58 -2.84 16.15 0.38
CA SER A 58 -3.66 15.50 -0.64
C SER A 58 -3.11 14.12 -1.03
N LEU A 59 -4.01 13.22 -1.45
CA LEU A 59 -3.60 11.95 -2.05
C LEU A 59 -3.16 12.21 -3.50
N TYR A 60 -2.00 11.67 -3.91
CA TYR A 60 -1.48 11.89 -5.27
C TYR A 60 -1.59 10.67 -6.18
N ASN A 61 -1.72 9.47 -5.62
CA ASN A 61 -2.00 8.27 -6.41
C ASN A 61 -2.85 7.26 -5.62
N CYS A 62 -3.49 6.37 -6.38
CA CYS A 62 -4.23 5.23 -5.88
C CYS A 62 -3.84 4.03 -6.74
N ILE A 63 -3.22 3.06 -6.13
CA ILE A 63 -2.70 1.87 -6.80
C ILE A 63 -3.45 0.65 -6.28
N LEU A 64 -4.08 -0.10 -7.20
CA LEU A 64 -4.59 -1.43 -6.91
C LEU A 64 -3.44 -2.43 -7.02
N PHE A 65 -3.16 -3.11 -5.93
CA PHE A 65 -2.37 -4.32 -5.89
C PHE A 65 -3.29 -5.53 -6.05
N TYR A 66 -3.26 -6.13 -7.23
CA TYR A 66 -3.95 -7.37 -7.51
C TYR A 66 -2.94 -8.52 -7.56
N ARG A 67 -3.21 -9.57 -6.80
CA ARG A 67 -2.30 -10.70 -6.68
C ARG A 67 -3.06 -12.02 -6.66
N PRO A 68 -2.72 -12.99 -7.52
CA PRO A 68 -3.23 -14.36 -7.43
C PRO A 68 -2.91 -14.98 -6.05
N GLY A 69 -3.70 -15.97 -5.64
CA GLY A 69 -3.40 -16.79 -4.46
C GLY A 69 -2.05 -17.50 -4.61
N ASP A 70 -1.50 -17.94 -3.49
CA ASP A 70 -0.20 -18.65 -3.37
C ASP A 70 1.05 -17.88 -3.79
N VAL A 71 0.92 -16.62 -4.22
CA VAL A 71 2.05 -15.74 -4.51
C VAL A 71 2.42 -14.96 -3.26
N GLN A 72 3.64 -15.13 -2.77
CA GLN A 72 4.19 -14.33 -1.68
C GLN A 72 4.94 -13.11 -2.23
N GLN A 73 4.75 -11.97 -1.60
CA GLN A 73 5.54 -10.79 -1.88
C GLN A 73 6.92 -10.92 -1.22
N GLU A 74 7.97 -10.53 -1.94
CA GLU A 74 9.30 -10.42 -1.36
C GLU A 74 9.39 -9.28 -0.36
N LEU A 75 10.32 -9.39 0.59
CA LEU A 75 10.63 -8.31 1.51
C LEU A 75 11.22 -7.12 0.76
N HIS A 76 10.63 -5.94 0.94
CA HIS A 76 11.02 -4.71 0.26
C HIS A 76 10.75 -3.49 1.12
N ILE A 77 11.24 -2.35 0.65
CA ILE A 77 10.87 -1.02 1.13
C ILE A 77 10.31 -0.25 -0.05
N ASP A 78 9.22 0.47 0.17
CA ASP A 78 8.62 1.29 -0.88
C ASP A 78 9.44 2.54 -1.15
N CYS A 79 9.59 2.87 -2.44
CA CYS A 79 10.21 4.11 -2.88
C CYS A 79 9.41 4.76 -4.01
N ASP A 80 9.73 6.02 -4.31
CA ASP A 80 9.23 6.72 -5.48
C ASP A 80 10.08 6.43 -6.73
N ASN A 81 9.70 7.00 -7.86
CA ASN A 81 10.42 6.87 -9.12
C ASN A 81 11.46 7.98 -9.35
N SER A 82 11.80 8.79 -8.34
CA SER A 82 12.81 9.85 -8.48
C SER A 82 14.24 9.31 -8.69
N GLU A 83 15.17 10.20 -9.04
CA GLU A 83 16.60 9.92 -9.15
C GLU A 83 17.41 10.81 -8.19
N PRO A 84 18.01 10.27 -7.13
CA PRO A 84 17.84 8.89 -6.60
C PRO A 84 16.44 8.65 -6.02
N PRO A 85 15.98 7.38 -5.93
CA PRO A 85 14.68 7.06 -5.36
C PRO A 85 14.60 7.48 -3.88
N LYS A 86 13.49 8.09 -3.50
CA LYS A 86 13.21 8.45 -2.11
C LYS A 86 12.31 7.41 -1.46
N LEU A 87 12.60 7.06 -0.22
CA LEU A 87 11.75 6.16 0.57
C LEU A 87 10.37 6.78 0.77
N MET A 88 9.34 6.01 0.48
CA MET A 88 7.97 6.38 0.82
C MET A 88 7.74 6.12 2.31
N GLN A 89 7.15 7.08 3.04
CA GLN A 89 7.04 7.02 4.50
C GLN A 89 5.81 6.21 4.95
N CYS A 90 4.66 6.50 4.36
CA CYS A 90 3.40 5.86 4.72
C CYS A 90 2.42 5.78 3.56
N ALA A 91 1.39 4.94 3.74
CA ALA A 91 0.27 4.80 2.82
C ALA A 91 -1.03 4.51 3.58
N ILE A 92 -2.17 4.82 2.98
CA ILE A 92 -3.47 4.27 3.39
C ILE A 92 -3.72 3.03 2.54
N ASN A 93 -3.86 1.88 3.20
CA ASN A 93 -4.24 0.62 2.60
C ASN A 93 -5.73 0.34 2.84
N ILE A 94 -6.48 0.04 1.77
CA ILE A 94 -7.91 -0.27 1.83
C ILE A 94 -8.13 -1.66 1.24
N PRO A 95 -8.64 -2.63 2.03
CA PRO A 95 -8.93 -3.97 1.55
C PRO A 95 -10.11 -3.95 0.58
N ILE A 96 -9.99 -4.62 -0.57
CA ILE A 96 -11.03 -4.69 -1.59
C ILE A 96 -11.54 -6.11 -1.76
N LEU A 97 -10.65 -7.10 -1.84
CA LEU A 97 -10.97 -8.49 -2.12
C LEU A 97 -10.04 -9.42 -1.35
N ASN A 98 -10.60 -10.35 -0.58
CA ASN A 98 -9.88 -11.46 0.08
C ASN A 98 -8.59 -11.03 0.80
N CYS A 99 -8.70 -10.07 1.73
CA CYS A 99 -7.58 -9.57 2.51
C CYS A 99 -7.49 -10.17 3.92
N ASP A 100 -8.47 -10.97 4.31
CA ASP A 100 -8.67 -11.51 5.68
C ASP A 100 -7.80 -12.73 6.00
N ASP A 101 -7.22 -13.39 4.98
CA ASP A 101 -6.32 -14.53 5.16
C ASP A 101 -4.83 -14.19 4.95
N SER A 102 -4.49 -12.91 4.89
CA SER A 102 -3.11 -12.44 4.69
C SER A 102 -2.68 -11.43 5.73
N TYR A 103 -1.40 -11.47 6.06
CA TYR A 103 -0.78 -10.52 6.96
C TYR A 103 0.12 -9.56 6.19
N MET A 104 0.10 -8.29 6.56
CA MET A 104 1.23 -7.39 6.34
C MET A 104 2.19 -7.60 7.51
N GLU A 105 3.46 -7.88 7.19
CA GLU A 105 4.52 -8.20 8.14
C GLU A 105 5.64 -7.19 8.00
N TRP A 106 6.21 -6.73 9.15
CA TRP A 106 7.37 -5.86 9.19
C TRP A 106 8.55 -6.56 9.84
N TYR A 107 9.75 -6.24 9.35
CA TYR A 107 10.97 -6.93 9.71
C TYR A 107 12.08 -5.96 10.09
N HIS A 108 12.99 -6.44 10.92
CA HIS A 108 14.22 -5.77 11.33
C HIS A 108 15.42 -6.67 11.11
N GLY A 109 16.58 -6.08 10.87
CA GLY A 109 17.86 -6.76 10.71
C GLY A 109 18.84 -5.93 9.88
N ASP A 110 20.05 -6.46 9.70
CA ASP A 110 21.07 -5.81 8.90
C ASP A 110 20.94 -6.22 7.44
N TYR A 111 20.83 -5.23 6.56
CA TYR A 111 20.70 -5.41 5.13
C TYR A 111 21.45 -4.32 4.36
N SER A 112 21.88 -4.65 3.15
CA SER A 112 22.22 -3.68 2.12
C SER A 112 21.06 -3.52 1.15
N THR A 113 21.02 -2.40 0.45
CA THR A 113 19.94 -2.08 -0.48
C THR A 113 20.44 -2.05 -1.91
N SER A 114 19.57 -2.46 -2.85
CA SER A 114 19.75 -2.25 -4.26
C SER A 114 18.43 -1.74 -4.88
N VAL A 115 18.53 -0.86 -5.86
CA VAL A 115 17.35 -0.37 -6.57
C VAL A 115 17.08 -1.26 -7.77
N ASN A 116 15.89 -1.81 -7.84
CA ASN A 116 15.39 -2.51 -9.02
C ASN A 116 14.35 -1.65 -9.72
N ALA A 117 14.38 -1.71 -11.05
CA ALA A 117 13.41 -1.04 -11.91
C ALA A 117 12.71 -2.08 -12.78
N VAL A 118 11.39 -2.14 -12.72
CA VAL A 118 10.58 -3.02 -13.54
C VAL A 118 9.65 -2.20 -14.41
N GLN A 119 9.73 -2.43 -15.72
CA GLN A 119 8.78 -1.83 -16.65
C GLN A 119 7.48 -2.62 -16.64
N GLY A 120 6.39 -1.95 -16.27
CA GLY A 120 5.05 -2.52 -16.34
C GLY A 120 4.56 -2.70 -17.78
N LYS A 121 3.50 -3.48 -17.98
CA LYS A 121 2.84 -3.62 -19.28
C LYS A 121 2.24 -2.31 -19.80
N ASP A 122 2.01 -1.35 -18.92
CA ASP A 122 1.59 0.02 -19.20
C ASP A 122 2.73 0.93 -19.68
N GLY A 123 3.95 0.39 -19.84
CA GLY A 123 5.15 1.13 -20.23
C GLY A 123 5.76 1.97 -19.10
N ILE A 124 5.15 1.99 -17.92
CA ILE A 124 5.64 2.78 -16.78
C ILE A 124 6.70 1.97 -16.03
N THR A 125 7.88 2.56 -15.86
CA THR A 125 8.94 2.00 -15.01
C THR A 125 8.60 2.27 -13.54
N ARG A 126 8.62 1.23 -12.73
CA ARG A 126 8.43 1.29 -11.28
C ARG A 126 9.71 0.87 -10.59
N LYS A 127 10.12 1.65 -9.59
CA LYS A 127 11.29 1.35 -8.76
C LYS A 127 10.85 0.79 -7.43
N PHE A 128 11.65 -0.12 -6.90
CA PHE A 128 11.53 -0.62 -5.54
C PHE A 128 12.91 -0.98 -5.00
N ILE A 129 13.02 -0.97 -3.68
CA ILE A 129 14.27 -1.25 -3.00
C ILE A 129 14.25 -2.70 -2.55
N ASN A 130 15.12 -3.50 -3.16
CA ASN A 130 15.41 -4.85 -2.72
C ASN A 130 16.35 -4.83 -1.51
N LEU A 131 16.14 -5.79 -0.63
CA LEU A 131 16.90 -5.96 0.59
C LEU A 131 17.77 -7.20 0.50
N ASN A 132 19.08 -7.00 0.57
CA ASN A 132 20.06 -8.10 0.65
C ASN A 132 20.43 -8.29 2.12
N TRP A 133 19.79 -9.24 2.77
CA TRP A 133 19.95 -9.50 4.19
C TRP A 133 21.30 -10.16 4.49
N GLN A 134 21.99 -9.67 5.52
CA GLN A 134 23.22 -10.28 6.00
C GLN A 134 22.96 -11.48 6.93
N GLN A 135 21.81 -11.46 7.61
CA GLN A 135 21.30 -12.52 8.46
C GLN A 135 19.80 -12.67 8.25
N GLN A 136 19.22 -13.74 8.78
CA GLN A 136 17.76 -13.92 8.72
C GLN A 136 17.05 -12.74 9.42
N PRO A 137 16.13 -12.05 8.73
CA PRO A 137 15.42 -10.93 9.32
C PRO A 137 14.49 -11.37 10.46
N HIS A 138 14.35 -10.52 11.46
CA HIS A 138 13.44 -10.74 12.59
C HIS A 138 12.09 -10.09 12.32
N LEU A 139 11.01 -10.86 12.45
CA LEU A 139 9.65 -10.32 12.42
C LEU A 139 9.43 -9.42 13.64
N ILE A 140 9.03 -8.17 13.40
CA ILE A 140 8.71 -7.18 14.45
C ILE A 140 7.23 -7.22 14.79
N GLU A 141 6.40 -7.18 13.73
CA GLU A 141 4.97 -6.99 13.86
C GLU A 141 4.25 -7.59 12.65
N LYS A 142 3.00 -7.99 12.83
CA LYS A 142 2.11 -8.42 11.75
C LYS A 142 0.67 -8.00 12.01
N VAL A 143 -0.05 -7.65 10.96
CA VAL A 143 -1.46 -7.26 11.04
C VAL A 143 -2.23 -7.75 9.82
N ILE A 144 -3.48 -8.12 10.01
CA ILE A 144 -4.44 -8.30 8.91
C ILE A 144 -4.98 -6.92 8.54
N ILE A 145 -4.89 -6.56 7.25
CA ILE A 145 -5.50 -5.34 6.70
C ILE A 145 -6.94 -5.67 6.29
N ASP A 146 -7.82 -5.75 7.27
CA ASP A 146 -9.26 -6.05 7.14
C ASP A 146 -10.13 -4.79 7.08
N VAL A 147 -9.59 -3.65 7.48
CA VAL A 147 -10.22 -2.32 7.42
C VAL A 147 -9.22 -1.31 6.85
N PRO A 148 -9.68 -0.11 6.43
CA PRO A 148 -8.75 0.95 6.04
C PRO A 148 -7.69 1.19 7.10
N THR A 149 -6.42 1.13 6.70
CA THR A 149 -5.29 1.14 7.64
C THR A 149 -4.19 2.05 7.10
N LEU A 150 -3.75 3.01 7.91
CA LEU A 150 -2.50 3.74 7.67
C LEU A 150 -1.35 2.80 8.00
N VAL A 151 -0.40 2.63 7.09
CA VAL A 151 0.74 1.72 7.24
C VAL A 151 2.06 2.43 6.98
N ARG A 152 3.08 2.04 7.71
CA ARG A 152 4.46 2.50 7.51
C ARG A 152 5.09 1.63 6.43
N VAL A 153 5.66 2.25 5.41
CA VAL A 153 6.21 1.54 4.24
C VAL A 153 7.70 1.83 3.97
N ASN A 154 8.31 2.69 4.79
CA ASN A 154 9.76 2.92 4.82
C ASN A 154 10.54 1.94 5.72
N VAL A 155 9.88 0.93 6.22
CA VAL A 155 10.45 -0.17 7.00
C VAL A 155 10.32 -1.45 6.18
N PRO A 156 11.29 -2.38 6.22
CA PRO A 156 11.20 -3.64 5.51
C PRO A 156 9.89 -4.36 5.80
N HIS A 157 9.13 -4.66 4.76
CA HIS A 157 7.82 -5.30 4.90
C HIS A 157 7.50 -6.21 3.72
N ARG A 158 6.52 -7.05 3.92
CA ARG A 158 5.89 -7.86 2.87
C ARG A 158 4.44 -8.15 3.21
N VAL A 159 3.72 -8.68 2.23
CA VAL A 159 2.40 -9.29 2.46
C VAL A 159 2.52 -10.79 2.25
N THR A 160 2.04 -11.58 3.21
CA THR A 160 2.03 -13.04 3.12
C THR A 160 1.14 -13.51 2.00
N LYS A 161 1.38 -14.73 1.51
CA LYS A 161 0.51 -15.34 0.51
C LYS A 161 -0.91 -15.54 1.05
N THR A 162 -1.85 -15.56 0.13
CA THR A 162 -3.28 -15.84 0.38
C THR A 162 -3.66 -17.15 -0.27
N THR A 163 -4.77 -17.73 0.15
CA THR A 163 -5.35 -18.92 -0.50
C THR A 163 -6.12 -18.55 -1.78
N GLN A 164 -6.62 -17.31 -1.85
CA GLN A 164 -7.40 -16.79 -2.96
C GLN A 164 -6.74 -15.53 -3.55
N THR A 165 -7.23 -15.12 -4.70
CA THR A 165 -6.84 -13.86 -5.31
C THR A 165 -7.15 -12.70 -4.36
N ARG A 166 -6.16 -11.85 -4.12
CA ARG A 166 -6.23 -10.70 -3.22
C ARG A 166 -6.22 -9.39 -3.99
N GLY A 167 -7.10 -8.48 -3.59
CA GLY A 167 -7.13 -7.09 -4.09
C GLY A 167 -7.03 -6.09 -2.95
N LEU A 168 -6.08 -5.17 -3.02
CA LEU A 168 -5.89 -4.10 -2.04
C LEU A 168 -5.54 -2.79 -2.76
N ILE A 169 -6.17 -1.71 -2.35
CA ILE A 169 -5.78 -0.37 -2.79
C ILE A 169 -4.77 0.21 -1.79
N THR A 170 -3.70 0.79 -2.32
CA THR A 170 -2.78 1.64 -1.57
C THR A 170 -2.83 3.07 -2.10
N MET A 171 -2.94 4.04 -1.20
CA MET A 171 -2.96 5.46 -1.54
C MET A 171 -1.81 6.20 -0.86
N ARG A 172 -1.12 7.05 -1.61
CA ARG A 172 0.04 7.81 -1.16
C ARG A 172 -0.31 9.27 -0.96
N PHE A 173 0.34 9.90 0.02
CA PHE A 173 0.21 11.33 0.28
C PHE A 173 1.21 12.15 -0.55
N ALA A 174 0.77 13.29 -1.07
CA ALA A 174 1.65 14.27 -1.68
C ALA A 174 2.66 14.81 -0.66
N GLY A 175 3.89 15.07 -1.12
CA GLY A 175 4.95 15.56 -0.23
C GLY A 175 5.61 14.49 0.64
N ASN A 176 5.14 13.23 0.58
CA ASN A 176 5.73 12.09 1.30
C ASN A 176 5.91 12.36 2.81
N PRO A 177 4.85 12.74 3.54
CA PRO A 177 4.91 13.10 4.96
C PRO A 177 5.28 11.91 5.85
N ASP A 178 5.85 12.20 7.02
CA ASP A 178 6.19 11.18 8.02
C ASP A 178 4.93 10.49 8.56
N PHE A 179 5.04 9.17 8.82
CA PHE A 179 3.93 8.38 9.35
C PHE A 179 3.35 8.95 10.65
N ASN A 180 4.20 9.37 11.60
CA ASN A 180 3.74 9.85 12.90
C ASN A 180 3.01 11.20 12.78
N GLU A 181 3.36 12.02 11.79
CA GLU A 181 2.65 13.28 11.50
C GLU A 181 1.24 12.98 11.01
N ILE A 182 1.11 12.03 10.05
CA ILE A 182 -0.19 11.64 9.51
C ILE A 182 -1.02 10.89 10.55
N GLU A 183 -0.41 9.99 11.34
CA GLU A 183 -1.10 9.23 12.39
C GLU A 183 -1.82 10.15 13.39
N LYS A 184 -1.17 11.25 13.81
CA LYS A 184 -1.75 12.22 14.75
C LYS A 184 -2.98 12.93 14.20
N LEU A 185 -3.04 13.15 12.89
CA LEU A 185 -4.17 13.83 12.26
C LEU A 185 -5.44 12.97 12.18
N PHE A 186 -5.30 11.65 12.33
CA PHE A 186 -6.41 10.70 12.43
C PHE A 186 -6.81 10.38 13.88
N SER A 187 -6.31 11.11 14.87
CA SER A 187 -6.59 10.89 16.30
C SER A 187 -7.86 11.57 16.74
#